data_676f39f4380bb1ded275af8ac95a3dc6
#
_entry.id   676f39f4380bb1ded275af8ac95a3dc6
#
_cell.length_a   1.000
_cell.length_b   1.000
_cell.length_c   1.000
_cell.angle_alpha   90.00
_cell.angle_beta   90.00
_cell.angle_gamma   90.00
#
_symmetry.space_group_name_H-M   'P 1'
#
loop_
_entity.id
_entity.type
_entity.pdbx_description
1 polymer ?
#
loop_
_entity_poly.entity_id
_entity_poly.type
_entity_poly.pdbx_seq_one_letter_code
_entity_poly.pdbx_strand_id
1 'polypeptide(L)'
;MTDYYTMWAHQIKTPIFALRLLLQEEPERNRESLAQLFRIEQYVEMVLGYLRTEDMSADLKLARSSLDRIIREQIHKYAGIFVAKKLSLSYEGTDATVLTDEKWLGFVIGQILSNALKYTRTGGIEIWLEDERGNRTSNTAPAILVIADTGIGIQAEDLPRIFEKGYTGVNGREDNRATGIGLYLSRKILKKLGHEITVDSQVDKGTEVRLSLWKKELEMY
;
A
#
# COMPACT_ATOMS: atom_id res chain seq x y z
N MET A 1 -6.74 -26.06 -0.25
CA MET A 1 -5.41 -25.41 -0.37
C MET A 1 -5.26 -24.18 0.55
N THR A 2 -6.35 -23.50 0.86
CA THR A 2 -6.40 -22.27 1.69
C THR A 2 -5.90 -22.48 3.13
N ASP A 3 -6.19 -23.62 3.75
CA ASP A 3 -5.79 -23.90 5.15
C ASP A 3 -4.28 -24.01 5.35
N TYR A 4 -3.58 -24.55 4.36
CA TYR A 4 -2.12 -24.71 4.42
C TYR A 4 -1.40 -23.36 4.44
N TYR A 5 -1.80 -22.42 3.57
CA TYR A 5 -1.21 -21.07 3.54
C TYR A 5 -1.54 -20.25 4.78
N THR A 6 -2.74 -20.44 5.35
CA THR A 6 -3.14 -19.75 6.58
C THR A 6 -2.31 -20.24 7.77
N MET A 7 -2.12 -21.56 7.88
CA MET A 7 -1.26 -22.15 8.92
C MET A 7 0.20 -21.67 8.76
N TRP A 8 0.73 -21.67 7.55
CA TRP A 8 2.10 -21.20 7.25
C TRP A 8 2.28 -19.71 7.60
N ALA A 9 1.28 -18.89 7.30
CA ALA A 9 1.27 -17.48 7.65
C ALA A 9 1.39 -17.27 9.17
N HIS A 10 0.66 -18.06 9.95
CA HIS A 10 0.77 -18.00 11.42
C HIS A 10 2.12 -18.47 11.93
N GLN A 11 2.63 -19.55 11.39
CA GLN A 11 3.94 -20.10 11.79
C GLN A 11 5.10 -19.13 11.51
N ILE A 12 5.06 -18.36 10.42
CA ILE A 12 6.08 -17.36 10.11
C ILE A 12 5.90 -16.09 10.93
N LYS A 13 4.67 -15.61 11.14
CA LYS A 13 4.40 -14.39 11.91
C LYS A 13 4.77 -14.51 13.38
N THR A 14 4.62 -15.68 13.99
CA THR A 14 4.89 -15.91 15.41
C THR A 14 6.35 -15.64 15.79
N PRO A 15 7.38 -16.23 15.14
CA PRO A 15 8.77 -15.93 15.46
C PRO A 15 9.19 -14.50 15.11
N ILE A 16 8.59 -13.91 14.06
CA ILE A 16 8.82 -12.52 13.70
C ILE A 16 8.32 -11.59 14.82
N PHE A 17 7.12 -11.85 15.34
CA PHE A 17 6.56 -11.08 16.45
C PHE A 17 7.39 -11.24 17.73
N ALA A 18 7.82 -12.45 18.07
CA ALA A 18 8.69 -12.69 19.21
C ALA A 18 10.01 -11.91 19.09
N LEU A 19 10.65 -11.96 17.90
CA LEU A 19 11.87 -11.19 17.64
C LEU A 19 11.65 -9.68 17.75
N ARG A 20 10.50 -9.18 17.31
CA ARG A 20 10.13 -7.77 17.46
C ARG A 20 10.08 -7.37 18.93
N LEU A 21 9.42 -8.16 19.80
CA LEU A 21 9.33 -7.88 21.23
C LEU A 21 10.72 -7.81 21.86
N LEU A 22 11.60 -8.77 21.58
CA LEU A 22 12.97 -8.77 22.09
C LEU A 22 13.78 -7.55 21.63
N LEU A 23 13.63 -7.13 20.38
CA LEU A 23 14.33 -5.95 19.86
C LEU A 23 13.75 -4.62 20.39
N GLN A 24 12.48 -4.60 20.80
CA GLN A 24 11.81 -3.42 21.36
C GLN A 24 12.19 -3.15 22.82
N GLU A 25 12.86 -4.07 23.53
CA GLU A 25 13.37 -3.82 24.89
C GLU A 25 14.44 -2.71 24.89
N GLU A 26 15.26 -2.60 23.82
CA GLU A 26 16.27 -1.55 23.66
C GLU A 26 16.18 -0.93 22.25
N PRO A 27 15.15 -0.13 21.95
CA PRO A 27 14.83 0.29 20.58
C PRO A 27 15.93 1.14 19.92
N GLU A 28 16.62 1.99 20.67
CA GLU A 28 17.71 2.82 20.17
C GLU A 28 18.92 1.97 19.72
N ARG A 29 19.27 0.96 20.53
CA ARG A 29 20.36 0.02 20.24
C ARG A 29 20.01 -0.88 19.06
N ASN A 30 18.74 -1.28 18.96
CA ASN A 30 18.24 -2.26 17.99
C ASN A 30 17.61 -1.62 16.76
N ARG A 31 17.77 -0.31 16.56
CA ARG A 31 17.09 0.46 15.50
C ARG A 31 17.28 -0.14 14.10
N GLU A 32 18.51 -0.55 13.78
CA GLU A 32 18.81 -1.15 12.49
C GLU A 32 18.18 -2.54 12.34
N SER A 33 18.26 -3.36 13.37
CA SER A 33 17.63 -4.68 13.41
C SER A 33 16.10 -4.60 13.30
N LEU A 34 15.47 -3.64 13.98
CA LEU A 34 14.03 -3.37 13.86
C LEU A 34 13.65 -2.95 12.43
N ALA A 35 14.48 -2.14 11.76
CA ALA A 35 14.26 -1.75 10.38
C ALA A 35 14.37 -2.96 9.41
N GLN A 36 15.30 -3.87 9.63
CA GLN A 36 15.42 -5.09 8.83
C GLN A 36 14.25 -6.04 9.09
N LEU A 37 13.85 -6.20 10.36
CA LEU A 37 12.69 -7.01 10.72
C LEU A 37 11.42 -6.51 10.06
N PHE A 38 11.18 -5.20 10.06
CA PHE A 38 10.05 -4.59 9.37
C PHE A 38 10.05 -4.91 7.87
N ARG A 39 11.23 -4.91 7.22
CA ARG A 39 11.34 -5.32 5.80
C ARG A 39 10.98 -6.78 5.59
N ILE A 40 11.44 -7.67 6.46
CA ILE A 40 11.08 -9.09 6.41
C ILE A 40 9.57 -9.25 6.51
N GLU A 41 8.91 -8.54 7.42
CA GLU A 41 7.46 -8.56 7.55
C GLU A 41 6.76 -8.10 6.26
N GLN A 42 7.25 -7.03 5.62
CA GLN A 42 6.70 -6.55 4.35
C GLN A 42 6.81 -7.60 3.24
N TYR A 43 7.95 -8.29 3.14
CA TYR A 43 8.12 -9.36 2.15
C TYR A 43 7.19 -10.55 2.44
N VAL A 44 7.07 -10.95 3.69
CA VAL A 44 6.16 -12.03 4.10
C VAL A 44 4.72 -11.67 3.78
N GLU A 45 4.27 -10.46 4.13
CA GLU A 45 2.91 -9.97 3.83
C GLU A 45 2.65 -9.96 2.31
N MET A 46 3.63 -9.54 1.51
CA MET A 46 3.50 -9.50 0.05
C MET A 46 3.38 -10.91 -0.53
N VAL A 47 4.21 -11.87 -0.11
CA VAL A 47 4.15 -13.27 -0.56
C VAL A 47 2.82 -13.91 -0.16
N LEU A 48 2.38 -13.72 1.09
CA LEU A 48 1.09 -14.23 1.57
C LEU A 48 -0.08 -13.57 0.85
N GLY A 49 0.00 -12.27 0.57
CA GLY A 49 -0.98 -11.55 -0.24
C GLY A 49 -1.07 -12.15 -1.65
N TYR A 50 0.07 -12.39 -2.29
CA TYR A 50 0.11 -13.01 -3.61
C TYR A 50 -0.54 -14.40 -3.64
N LEU A 51 -0.18 -15.29 -2.70
CA LEU A 51 -0.75 -16.64 -2.62
C LEU A 51 -2.27 -16.63 -2.39
N ARG A 52 -2.75 -15.72 -1.55
CA ARG A 52 -4.19 -15.60 -1.25
C ARG A 52 -5.00 -14.95 -2.38
N THR A 53 -4.39 -14.19 -3.29
CA THR A 53 -5.15 -13.55 -4.38
C THR A 53 -5.71 -14.55 -5.38
N GLU A 54 -5.21 -15.76 -5.46
CA GLU A 54 -5.77 -16.78 -6.36
C GLU A 54 -7.15 -17.25 -5.87
N ASP A 55 -7.32 -17.45 -4.56
CA ASP A 55 -8.55 -17.90 -3.92
C ASP A 55 -9.37 -16.73 -3.32
N MET A 56 -8.99 -15.48 -3.55
CA MET A 56 -9.53 -14.28 -2.91
C MET A 56 -11.05 -14.15 -3.04
N SER A 57 -11.63 -14.60 -4.17
CA SER A 57 -13.06 -14.42 -4.45
C SER A 57 -13.97 -15.19 -3.46
N ALA A 58 -13.47 -16.27 -2.84
CA ALA A 58 -14.19 -17.05 -1.85
C ALA A 58 -14.15 -16.45 -0.44
N ASP A 59 -13.14 -15.63 -0.14
CA ASP A 59 -12.86 -15.10 1.20
C ASP A 59 -13.14 -13.58 1.34
N LEU A 60 -13.65 -12.92 0.30
CA LEU A 60 -13.92 -11.47 0.32
C LEU A 60 -15.06 -11.15 1.30
N LYS A 61 -14.78 -10.24 2.24
CA LYS A 61 -15.74 -9.69 3.19
C LYS A 61 -16.02 -8.22 2.87
N LEU A 62 -16.88 -8.00 1.88
CA LEU A 62 -17.27 -6.63 1.51
C LEU A 62 -18.22 -6.04 2.56
N ALA A 63 -17.82 -4.92 3.15
CA ALA A 63 -18.61 -4.13 4.10
C ALA A 63 -18.40 -2.63 3.87
N ARG A 64 -19.36 -1.81 4.32
CA ARG A 64 -19.15 -0.37 4.39
C ARG A 64 -18.15 -0.07 5.49
N SER A 65 -17.00 0.45 5.11
CA SER A 65 -15.86 0.65 5.98
C SER A 65 -15.41 2.10 5.99
N SER A 66 -14.96 2.58 7.14
CA SER A 66 -14.37 3.91 7.29
C SER A 66 -13.04 3.97 6.54
N LEU A 67 -12.97 4.84 5.54
CA LEU A 67 -11.74 5.05 4.78
C LEU A 67 -10.65 5.69 5.66
N ASP A 68 -11.03 6.63 6.52
CA ASP A 68 -10.11 7.26 7.48
C ASP A 68 -9.42 6.24 8.37
N ARG A 69 -10.17 5.29 8.93
CA ARG A 69 -9.60 4.22 9.77
C ARG A 69 -8.57 3.41 9.00
N ILE A 70 -8.90 2.97 7.79
CA ILE A 70 -7.98 2.17 6.96
C ILE A 70 -6.70 2.96 6.66
N ILE A 71 -6.80 4.24 6.30
CA ILE A 71 -5.65 5.09 5.99
C ILE A 71 -4.79 5.29 7.23
N ARG A 72 -5.39 5.66 8.38
CA ARG A 72 -4.64 5.90 9.64
C ARG A 72 -3.92 4.67 10.15
N GLU A 73 -4.52 3.49 10.02
CA GLU A 73 -3.87 2.22 10.37
C GLU A 73 -2.58 2.02 9.56
N GLN A 74 -2.62 2.32 8.25
CA GLN A 74 -1.43 2.21 7.42
C GLN A 74 -0.41 3.32 7.75
N ILE A 75 -0.82 4.56 7.94
CA ILE A 75 0.06 5.64 8.38
C ILE A 75 0.78 5.24 9.67
N HIS A 76 0.04 4.73 10.65
CA HIS A 76 0.62 4.30 11.93
C HIS A 76 1.65 3.17 11.76
N LYS A 77 1.35 2.19 10.90
CA LYS A 77 2.26 1.10 10.57
C LYS A 77 3.61 1.58 10.02
N TYR A 78 3.62 2.65 9.24
CA TYR A 78 4.82 3.21 8.61
C TYR A 78 5.42 4.41 9.37
N ALA A 79 4.83 4.85 10.49
CA ALA A 79 5.25 6.05 11.23
C ALA A 79 6.75 6.06 11.58
N GLY A 80 7.31 4.92 12.00
CA GLY A 80 8.73 4.80 12.29
C GLY A 80 9.65 5.10 11.10
N ILE A 81 9.20 4.81 9.87
CA ILE A 81 9.99 5.10 8.65
C ILE A 81 9.92 6.59 8.32
N PHE A 82 8.75 7.23 8.46
CA PHE A 82 8.63 8.68 8.29
C PHE A 82 9.60 9.43 9.20
N VAL A 83 9.62 9.09 10.49
CA VAL A 83 10.54 9.67 11.47
C VAL A 83 11.99 9.39 11.11
N ALA A 84 12.34 8.14 10.81
CA ALA A 84 13.72 7.76 10.50
C ALA A 84 14.27 8.45 9.25
N LYS A 85 13.42 8.69 8.25
CA LYS A 85 13.79 9.38 7.00
C LYS A 85 13.59 10.90 7.06
N LYS A 86 12.98 11.41 8.13
CA LYS A 86 12.61 12.84 8.29
C LYS A 86 11.72 13.34 7.15
N LEU A 87 10.78 12.50 6.70
CA LEU A 87 9.81 12.85 5.66
C LEU A 87 8.56 13.44 6.31
N SER A 88 7.98 14.47 5.67
CA SER A 88 6.68 15.02 6.09
C SER A 88 5.54 14.11 5.65
N LEU A 89 4.45 14.14 6.39
CA LEU A 89 3.18 13.52 6.03
C LEU A 89 2.06 14.55 6.21
N SER A 90 1.24 14.74 5.18
CA SER A 90 0.03 15.54 5.21
C SER A 90 -1.19 14.65 5.00
N TYR A 91 -2.10 14.59 5.97
CA TYR A 91 -3.39 13.92 5.89
C TYR A 91 -4.36 14.55 6.89
N GLU A 92 -5.42 15.17 6.41
CA GLU A 92 -6.40 15.89 7.26
C GLU A 92 -7.52 15.00 7.79
N GLY A 93 -7.65 13.77 7.29
CA GLY A 93 -8.74 12.86 7.62
C GLY A 93 -9.92 12.95 6.66
N THR A 94 -10.89 12.02 6.82
CA THR A 94 -12.10 11.98 6.01
C THR A 94 -13.24 11.25 6.73
N ASP A 95 -14.49 11.65 6.46
CA ASP A 95 -15.68 10.93 6.90
C ASP A 95 -16.21 9.95 5.84
N ALA A 96 -15.49 9.79 4.73
CA ALA A 96 -15.90 8.92 3.64
C ALA A 96 -15.95 7.45 4.07
N THR A 97 -17.00 6.76 3.59
CA THR A 97 -17.14 5.30 3.72
C THR A 97 -17.08 4.66 2.35
N VAL A 98 -16.45 3.50 2.25
CA VAL A 98 -16.28 2.74 1.02
C VAL A 98 -16.79 1.31 1.21
N LEU A 99 -17.47 0.76 0.19
CA LEU A 99 -17.83 -0.65 0.16
C LEU A 99 -16.63 -1.47 -0.31
N THR A 100 -15.94 -2.12 0.63
CA THR A 100 -14.67 -2.80 0.37
C THR A 100 -14.42 -3.91 1.40
N ASP A 101 -13.36 -4.66 1.19
CA ASP A 101 -12.74 -5.48 2.23
C ASP A 101 -11.58 -4.66 2.84
N GLU A 102 -11.71 -4.28 4.12
CA GLU A 102 -10.77 -3.43 4.84
C GLU A 102 -9.33 -3.96 4.80
N LYS A 103 -9.19 -5.27 4.96
CA LYS A 103 -7.87 -5.92 5.00
C LYS A 103 -7.17 -5.82 3.65
N TRP A 104 -7.90 -6.04 2.56
CA TRP A 104 -7.35 -6.00 1.22
C TRP A 104 -7.10 -4.56 0.75
N LEU A 105 -8.01 -3.62 1.06
CA LEU A 105 -7.78 -2.22 0.75
C LEU A 105 -6.61 -1.66 1.58
N GLY A 106 -6.54 -2.00 2.88
CA GLY A 106 -5.40 -1.65 3.74
C GLY A 106 -4.08 -2.18 3.21
N PHE A 107 -4.05 -3.42 2.71
CA PHE A 107 -2.87 -3.98 2.05
C PHE A 107 -2.44 -3.13 0.84
N VAL A 108 -3.37 -2.74 -0.03
CA VAL A 108 -3.07 -1.91 -1.21
C VAL A 108 -2.53 -0.54 -0.80
N ILE A 109 -3.19 0.16 0.12
CA ILE A 109 -2.73 1.46 0.63
C ILE A 109 -1.33 1.32 1.25
N GLY A 110 -1.09 0.26 2.01
CA GLY A 110 0.22 -0.05 2.58
C GLY A 110 1.31 -0.27 1.52
N GLN A 111 1.01 -0.94 0.41
CA GLN A 111 1.95 -1.11 -0.71
C GLN A 111 2.29 0.21 -1.40
N ILE A 112 1.30 1.10 -1.58
CA ILE A 112 1.50 2.41 -2.18
C ILE A 112 2.35 3.28 -1.25
N LEU A 113 2.04 3.34 0.05
CA LEU A 113 2.84 4.06 1.05
C LEU A 113 4.28 3.52 1.14
N SER A 114 4.45 2.19 1.07
CA SER A 114 5.77 1.56 1.06
C SER A 114 6.60 2.03 -0.14
N ASN A 115 5.99 2.11 -1.33
CA ASN A 115 6.65 2.62 -2.53
C ASN A 115 6.99 4.11 -2.40
N ALA A 116 6.03 4.94 -1.98
CA ALA A 116 6.25 6.36 -1.75
C ALA A 116 7.41 6.60 -0.79
N LEU A 117 7.43 5.91 0.35
CA LEU A 117 8.51 5.99 1.34
C LEU A 117 9.85 5.46 0.81
N LYS A 118 9.83 4.43 -0.04
CA LYS A 118 11.03 3.86 -0.63
C LYS A 118 11.71 4.85 -1.56
N TYR A 119 10.95 5.49 -2.43
CA TYR A 119 11.47 6.33 -3.51
C TYR A 119 11.56 7.82 -3.16
N THR A 120 11.03 8.26 -2.01
CA THR A 120 11.20 9.62 -1.50
C THR A 120 12.42 9.70 -0.59
N ARG A 121 13.36 10.55 -0.93
CA ARG A 121 14.58 10.82 -0.14
C ARG A 121 14.43 12.05 0.75
N THR A 122 13.80 13.10 0.22
CA THR A 122 13.55 14.38 0.88
C THR A 122 12.14 14.86 0.53
N GLY A 123 11.56 15.74 1.37
CA GLY A 123 10.20 16.23 1.19
C GLY A 123 9.17 15.39 1.93
N GLY A 124 8.15 14.88 1.27
CA GLY A 124 7.09 14.18 1.98
C GLY A 124 6.08 13.44 1.12
N ILE A 125 5.04 12.99 1.81
CA ILE A 125 3.90 12.28 1.24
C ILE A 125 2.64 13.04 1.65
N GLU A 126 1.74 13.25 0.71
CA GLU A 126 0.44 13.87 0.92
C GLU A 126 -0.67 12.88 0.55
N ILE A 127 -1.72 12.84 1.37
CA ILE A 127 -2.88 11.97 1.17
C ILE A 127 -4.13 12.83 1.24
N TRP A 128 -4.98 12.74 0.21
CA TRP A 128 -6.26 13.46 0.17
C TRP A 128 -7.31 12.70 -0.63
N LEU A 129 -8.53 13.19 -0.59
CA LEU A 129 -9.62 12.72 -1.44
C LEU A 129 -9.93 13.75 -2.53
N GLU A 130 -10.30 13.25 -3.71
CA GLU A 130 -10.85 14.02 -4.83
C GLU A 130 -12.27 13.58 -5.17
N ASP A 131 -13.07 14.51 -5.67
CA ASP A 131 -14.31 14.20 -6.36
C ASP A 131 -14.05 13.75 -7.82
N GLU A 132 -15.09 13.39 -8.56
CA GLU A 132 -14.97 12.99 -9.98
C GLU A 132 -14.43 14.10 -10.90
N ARG A 133 -14.45 15.36 -10.45
CA ARG A 133 -13.93 16.51 -11.17
C ARG A 133 -12.49 16.85 -10.82
N GLY A 134 -11.90 16.08 -9.90
CA GLY A 134 -10.53 16.29 -9.43
C GLY A 134 -10.39 17.39 -8.37
N ASN A 135 -11.51 17.85 -7.75
CA ASN A 135 -11.42 18.81 -6.66
C ASN A 135 -11.17 18.08 -5.35
N ARG A 136 -10.28 18.62 -4.51
CA ARG A 136 -10.08 18.09 -3.15
C ARG A 136 -11.37 18.19 -2.34
N THR A 137 -11.70 17.12 -1.64
CA THR A 137 -12.92 17.00 -0.84
C THR A 137 -12.66 16.21 0.43
N SER A 138 -13.40 16.47 1.49
CA SER A 138 -13.34 15.71 2.73
C SER A 138 -14.44 14.65 2.84
N ASN A 139 -15.50 14.73 2.04
CA ASN A 139 -16.74 13.98 2.31
C ASN A 139 -17.63 13.75 1.08
N THR A 140 -17.13 13.07 0.07
CA THR A 140 -17.99 12.63 -1.04
C THR A 140 -17.83 11.16 -1.37
N ALA A 141 -18.95 10.49 -1.64
CA ALA A 141 -18.96 9.23 -2.38
C ALA A 141 -19.52 9.55 -3.78
N PRO A 142 -18.87 9.14 -4.86
CA PRO A 142 -17.66 8.31 -4.92
C PRO A 142 -16.39 9.14 -4.69
N ALA A 143 -15.41 8.57 -3.98
CA ALA A 143 -14.15 9.24 -3.66
C ALA A 143 -12.98 8.64 -4.40
N ILE A 144 -12.11 9.48 -4.92
CA ILE A 144 -10.78 9.09 -5.40
C ILE A 144 -9.80 9.36 -4.27
N LEU A 145 -9.18 8.31 -3.74
CA LEU A 145 -8.07 8.46 -2.79
C LEU A 145 -6.80 8.72 -3.56
N VAL A 146 -6.13 9.83 -3.28
CA VAL A 146 -4.85 10.20 -3.87
C VAL A 146 -3.75 10.08 -2.81
N ILE A 147 -2.65 9.44 -3.19
CA ILE A 147 -1.42 9.35 -2.41
C ILE A 147 -0.30 9.86 -3.31
N ALA A 148 0.25 11.02 -2.96
CA ALA A 148 1.30 11.69 -3.71
C ALA A 148 2.60 11.73 -2.91
N ASP A 149 3.72 11.50 -3.58
CA ASP A 149 5.06 11.62 -3.03
C ASP A 149 5.91 12.63 -3.82
N THR A 150 6.89 13.22 -3.17
CA THR A 150 7.88 14.12 -3.78
C THR A 150 9.17 13.37 -4.12
N GLY A 151 9.06 12.10 -4.49
CA GLY A 151 10.20 11.23 -4.77
C GLY A 151 10.81 11.43 -6.15
N ILE A 152 11.65 10.48 -6.54
CA ILE A 152 12.40 10.53 -7.80
C ILE A 152 11.52 10.40 -9.05
N GLY A 153 10.24 10.05 -8.89
CA GLY A 153 9.32 9.81 -10.01
C GLY A 153 9.65 8.54 -10.80
N ILE A 154 8.89 8.36 -11.89
CA ILE A 154 8.96 7.18 -12.77
C ILE A 154 9.20 7.68 -14.20
N GLN A 155 10.10 7.00 -14.92
CA GLN A 155 10.34 7.27 -16.34
C GLN A 155 9.06 7.03 -17.16
N ALA A 156 8.77 7.87 -18.14
CA ALA A 156 7.59 7.75 -18.98
C ALA A 156 7.52 6.40 -19.71
N GLU A 157 8.66 5.81 -20.04
CA GLU A 157 8.79 4.51 -20.69
C GLU A 157 8.40 3.36 -19.75
N ASP A 158 8.58 3.53 -18.44
CA ASP A 158 8.27 2.54 -17.41
C ASP A 158 6.78 2.56 -17.03
N LEU A 159 6.10 3.73 -17.09
CA LEU A 159 4.72 3.91 -16.62
C LEU A 159 3.73 2.88 -17.17
N PRO A 160 3.71 2.50 -18.45
CA PRO A 160 2.79 1.49 -18.98
C PRO A 160 3.01 0.11 -18.35
N ARG A 161 4.19 -0.15 -17.83
CA ARG A 161 4.66 -1.47 -17.39
C ARG A 161 4.73 -1.66 -15.88
N ILE A 162 4.55 -0.60 -15.07
CA ILE A 162 4.69 -0.68 -13.60
C ILE A 162 3.74 -1.68 -12.94
N PHE A 163 2.66 -2.06 -13.62
CA PHE A 163 1.70 -3.06 -13.18
C PHE A 163 1.96 -4.46 -13.73
N GLU A 164 3.01 -4.68 -14.52
CA GLU A 164 3.42 -5.99 -14.99
C GLU A 164 4.05 -6.79 -13.85
N LYS A 165 3.79 -8.11 -13.80
CA LYS A 165 4.34 -8.99 -12.78
C LYS A 165 5.86 -9.06 -12.86
N GLY A 166 6.55 -8.70 -11.78
CA GLY A 166 8.01 -8.75 -11.69
C GLY A 166 8.72 -7.58 -12.35
N TYR A 167 8.00 -6.57 -12.84
CA TYR A 167 8.62 -5.40 -13.43
C TYR A 167 9.12 -4.44 -12.35
N THR A 168 10.37 -4.02 -12.44
CA THR A 168 11.03 -3.17 -11.43
C THR A 168 11.47 -1.80 -11.94
N GLY A 169 11.33 -1.52 -13.24
CA GLY A 169 11.81 -0.29 -13.86
C GLY A 169 13.34 -0.09 -13.75
N VAL A 170 13.83 1.02 -14.24
CA VAL A 170 15.26 1.38 -14.17
C VAL A 170 15.68 1.57 -12.71
N ASN A 171 14.93 2.36 -11.95
CA ASN A 171 15.23 2.67 -10.54
C ASN A 171 15.14 1.44 -9.61
N GLY A 172 14.31 0.46 -9.97
CA GLY A 172 14.15 -0.77 -9.19
C GLY A 172 15.27 -1.80 -9.45
N ARG A 173 15.94 -1.74 -10.60
CA ARG A 173 17.09 -2.62 -10.92
C ARG A 173 18.34 -2.21 -10.16
N GLU A 174 18.54 -0.93 -9.91
CA GLU A 174 19.64 -0.41 -9.09
C GLU A 174 19.42 -0.72 -7.60
N ASP A 175 18.15 -0.78 -7.17
CA ASP A 175 17.78 -1.19 -5.83
C ASP A 175 17.42 -2.69 -5.83
N ASN A 176 18.37 -3.56 -5.48
CA ASN A 176 18.18 -5.02 -5.30
C ASN A 176 17.00 -5.41 -4.38
N ARG A 177 16.20 -4.45 -3.93
CA ARG A 177 15.08 -4.58 -3.01
C ARG A 177 13.72 -4.50 -3.70
N ALA A 178 13.67 -4.26 -5.02
CA ALA A 178 12.42 -4.21 -5.76
C ALA A 178 12.03 -5.59 -6.27
N THR A 179 10.88 -6.09 -5.84
CA THR A 179 10.36 -7.40 -6.28
C THR A 179 9.51 -7.32 -7.53
N GLY A 180 9.03 -6.11 -7.89
CA GLY A 180 8.09 -5.90 -8.99
C GLY A 180 6.71 -6.56 -8.80
N ILE A 181 6.39 -7.00 -7.57
CA ILE A 181 5.13 -7.69 -7.28
C ILE A 181 4.11 -6.75 -6.63
N GLY A 182 4.53 -5.72 -5.91
CA GLY A 182 3.66 -4.88 -5.10
C GLY A 182 2.55 -4.18 -5.91
N LEU A 183 2.88 -3.41 -6.94
CA LEU A 183 1.88 -2.71 -7.78
C LEU A 183 1.05 -3.67 -8.62
N TYR A 184 1.65 -4.74 -9.17
CA TYR A 184 0.91 -5.81 -9.84
C TYR A 184 -0.17 -6.38 -8.92
N LEU A 185 0.18 -6.70 -7.69
CA LEU A 185 -0.74 -7.27 -6.71
C LEU A 185 -1.82 -6.25 -6.31
N SER A 186 -1.45 -4.99 -6.11
CA SER A 186 -2.39 -3.91 -5.82
C SER A 186 -3.46 -3.77 -6.91
N ARG A 187 -3.07 -3.77 -8.18
CA ARG A 187 -4.01 -3.72 -9.31
C ARG A 187 -4.92 -4.95 -9.36
N LYS A 188 -4.36 -6.14 -9.13
CA LYS A 188 -5.12 -7.39 -9.11
C LYS A 188 -6.17 -7.41 -7.99
N ILE A 189 -5.82 -6.96 -6.79
CA ILE A 189 -6.71 -6.85 -5.63
C ILE A 189 -7.81 -5.83 -5.91
N LEU A 190 -7.46 -4.61 -6.31
CA LEU A 190 -8.43 -3.54 -6.59
C LEU A 190 -9.45 -3.96 -7.64
N LYS A 191 -9.01 -4.60 -8.72
CA LYS A 191 -9.92 -5.15 -9.74
C LYS A 191 -10.93 -6.13 -9.14
N LYS A 192 -10.52 -7.00 -8.20
CA LYS A 192 -11.42 -7.93 -7.51
C LYS A 192 -12.36 -7.24 -6.51
N LEU A 193 -11.95 -6.11 -5.94
CA LEU A 193 -12.79 -5.28 -5.08
C LEU A 193 -13.76 -4.38 -5.87
N GLY A 194 -13.64 -4.31 -7.20
CA GLY A 194 -14.41 -3.39 -8.05
C GLY A 194 -13.87 -1.96 -8.01
N HIS A 195 -12.61 -1.77 -7.67
CA HIS A 195 -11.89 -0.50 -7.61
C HIS A 195 -10.85 -0.41 -8.73
N GLU A 196 -10.38 0.82 -8.99
CA GLU A 196 -9.37 1.08 -10.02
C GLU A 196 -8.15 1.80 -9.44
N ILE A 197 -7.01 1.65 -10.11
CA ILE A 197 -5.76 2.35 -9.79
C ILE A 197 -5.19 2.99 -11.04
N THR A 198 -4.82 4.27 -10.92
CA THR A 198 -4.05 5.00 -11.93
C THR A 198 -2.83 5.64 -11.29
N VAL A 199 -1.80 5.89 -12.09
CA VAL A 199 -0.54 6.49 -11.65
C VAL A 199 -0.13 7.56 -12.63
N ASP A 200 0.12 8.76 -12.09
CA ASP A 200 0.75 9.87 -12.78
C ASP A 200 2.10 10.13 -12.14
N SER A 201 3.14 10.29 -12.94
CA SER A 201 4.48 10.52 -12.41
C SER A 201 5.35 11.28 -13.39
N GLN A 202 6.22 12.09 -12.83
CA GLN A 202 7.25 12.80 -13.56
C GLN A 202 8.58 12.67 -12.83
N VAL A 203 9.65 12.39 -13.56
CA VAL A 203 11.01 12.29 -13.02
C VAL A 203 11.36 13.57 -12.25
N ASP A 204 11.93 13.41 -11.07
CA ASP A 204 12.33 14.45 -10.11
C ASP A 204 11.19 15.34 -9.57
N LYS A 205 9.92 14.98 -9.86
CA LYS A 205 8.76 15.66 -9.27
C LYS A 205 7.95 14.80 -8.32
N GLY A 206 8.08 13.47 -8.46
CA GLY A 206 7.36 12.51 -7.64
C GLY A 206 6.30 11.73 -8.39
N THR A 207 5.47 11.06 -7.63
CA THR A 207 4.44 10.16 -8.14
C THR A 207 3.12 10.39 -7.42
N GLU A 208 2.03 10.45 -8.18
CA GLU A 208 0.66 10.47 -7.67
C GLU A 208 -0.04 9.15 -8.03
N VAL A 209 -0.51 8.45 -7.03
CA VAL A 209 -1.30 7.23 -7.17
C VAL A 209 -2.75 7.55 -6.81
N ARG A 210 -3.67 7.32 -7.74
CA ARG A 210 -5.11 7.52 -7.55
C ARG A 210 -5.83 6.19 -7.47
N LEU A 211 -6.61 6.01 -6.42
CA LEU A 211 -7.48 4.86 -6.21
C LEU A 211 -8.94 5.31 -6.33
N SER A 212 -9.61 4.89 -7.40
CA SER A 212 -11.05 5.09 -7.58
C SER A 212 -11.80 4.04 -6.77
N LEU A 213 -12.39 4.45 -5.64
CA LEU A 213 -12.95 3.56 -4.62
C LEU A 213 -14.46 3.39 -4.72
N TRP A 214 -15.04 3.53 -5.90
CA TRP A 214 -16.44 3.20 -6.12
C TRP A 214 -16.60 1.88 -6.85
N LYS A 215 -17.63 1.15 -6.48
CA LYS A 215 -18.12 0.07 -7.29
C LYS A 215 -18.97 0.71 -8.40
N LYS A 216 -18.58 0.62 -9.66
CA LYS A 216 -19.58 0.59 -10.72
C LYS A 216 -20.60 -0.45 -10.30
N GLU A 217 -21.88 -0.08 -10.17
CA GLU A 217 -22.95 -1.03 -9.91
C GLU A 217 -22.70 -2.22 -10.82
N LEU A 218 -22.44 -3.38 -10.23
CA LEU A 218 -22.47 -4.63 -10.97
C LEU A 218 -23.92 -4.71 -11.41
N GLU A 219 -24.18 -4.47 -12.70
CA GLU A 219 -25.41 -4.90 -13.33
C GLU A 219 -25.52 -6.38 -13.02
N MET A 220 -26.38 -6.71 -12.05
CA MET A 220 -26.78 -8.07 -11.78
C MET A 220 -27.65 -8.50 -12.95
N TYR A 221 -27.08 -9.25 -13.88
CA TYR A 221 -27.80 -10.10 -14.80
C TYR A 221 -28.00 -11.48 -14.18
#